data_f8ed862043acfb39ca9a343c3e14576b
#
_entry.id   f8ed862043acfb39ca9a343c3e14576b
#
_cell.length_a   1.000
_cell.length_b   1.000
_cell.length_c   1.000
_cell.angle_alpha   90.00
_cell.angle_beta   90.00
_cell.angle_gamma   90.00
#
_symmetry.space_group_name_H-M   'P 1'
#
loop_
_entity.id
_entity.type
_entity.pdbx_description
1 polymer ?
#
loop_
_entity_poly.entity_id
_entity_poly.type
_entity_poly.pdbx_seq_one_letter_code
_entity_poly.pdbx_strand_id
1 'polypeptide(L)'
;MISWMRLSLTTLLLWCFCTVLAGEPKATPDLPDAISAKAAGKEALKAEVAKMEDAFCAMAKERGILAAFEYFAAPDVAFVDTDPRKFRGLAAVRERLGPDQPGVSVTWSAMFTDVSDDGTLGYNWGRYEWRSPGPDGKERVRTGFFLTIWKRQPDGTWRYVMDNGAADKPAPPPKPTAETPKVN
;
A
#
# COMPACT_ATOMS: atom_id res chain seq x y z
N MET A 1 34.01 54.43 -79.64
CA MET A 1 34.30 55.10 -78.40
C MET A 1 33.41 54.43 -77.32
N ILE A 2 34.00 53.56 -76.54
CA ILE A 2 33.28 52.67 -75.59
C ILE A 2 33.42 53.27 -74.18
N SER A 3 32.31 53.67 -73.56
CA SER A 3 32.26 54.19 -72.23
C SER A 3 32.05 53.06 -71.26
N TRP A 4 32.97 52.94 -70.24
CA TRP A 4 32.94 51.97 -69.22
C TRP A 4 32.10 52.50 -68.04
N MET A 5 30.96 51.90 -67.80
CA MET A 5 30.14 52.16 -66.59
C MET A 5 30.55 51.22 -65.47
N ARG A 6 31.11 51.71 -64.37
CA ARG A 6 31.46 50.96 -63.17
C ARG A 6 30.21 50.76 -62.34
N LEU A 7 29.80 49.52 -62.16
CA LEU A 7 28.77 49.12 -61.22
C LEU A 7 29.45 48.91 -59.85
N SER A 8 29.00 49.71 -58.90
CA SER A 8 29.41 49.62 -57.46
C SER A 8 28.51 48.61 -56.78
N LEU A 9 29.07 47.47 -56.36
CA LEU A 9 28.36 46.43 -55.62
C LEU A 9 28.45 46.74 -54.11
N THR A 10 27.39 47.32 -53.52
CA THR A 10 27.26 47.48 -52.08
C THR A 10 26.71 46.21 -51.48
N THR A 11 27.58 45.43 -50.85
CA THR A 11 27.23 44.24 -50.05
C THR A 11 26.58 44.66 -48.76
N LEU A 12 25.28 44.41 -48.65
CA LEU A 12 24.50 44.56 -47.45
C LEU A 12 24.72 43.31 -46.57
N LEU A 13 25.55 43.40 -45.53
CA LEU A 13 25.70 42.38 -44.51
C LEU A 13 24.49 42.44 -43.56
N LEU A 14 23.54 41.53 -43.75
CA LEU A 14 22.45 41.28 -42.82
C LEU A 14 23.02 40.51 -41.59
N TRP A 15 23.25 41.20 -40.51
CA TRP A 15 23.51 40.57 -39.21
C TRP A 15 22.23 40.00 -38.65
N CYS A 16 22.05 38.68 -38.75
CA CYS A 16 21.01 37.94 -38.06
C CYS A 16 21.37 37.83 -36.57
N PHE A 17 20.82 38.71 -35.73
CA PHE A 17 20.90 38.58 -34.28
C PHE A 17 20.01 37.44 -33.90
N CYS A 18 20.60 36.26 -33.75
CA CYS A 18 19.96 35.11 -33.10
C CYS A 18 20.01 35.36 -31.58
N THR A 19 18.97 36.02 -31.03
CA THR A 19 18.78 36.08 -29.58
C THR A 19 18.43 34.70 -29.10
N VAL A 20 19.44 33.95 -28.65
CA VAL A 20 19.22 32.76 -27.82
C VAL A 20 18.60 33.24 -26.53
N LEU A 21 17.31 33.03 -26.36
CA LEU A 21 16.63 33.12 -25.07
C LEU A 21 17.22 32.02 -24.18
N ALA A 22 18.29 32.34 -23.47
CA ALA A 22 18.75 31.52 -22.38
C ALA A 22 17.62 31.51 -21.34
N GLY A 23 16.87 30.40 -21.29
CA GLY A 23 15.93 30.16 -20.21
C GLY A 23 16.70 30.26 -18.90
N GLU A 24 16.21 31.07 -17.97
CA GLU A 24 16.78 31.14 -16.62
C GLU A 24 16.89 29.75 -16.02
N PRO A 25 18.01 29.38 -15.42
CA PRO A 25 18.12 28.09 -14.75
C PRO A 25 17.06 28.06 -13.65
N LYS A 26 16.14 27.09 -13.76
CA LYS A 26 15.13 26.83 -12.73
C LYS A 26 15.87 26.66 -11.41
N ALA A 27 15.66 27.57 -10.46
CA ALA A 27 16.31 27.55 -9.17
C ALA A 27 16.15 26.14 -8.55
N THR A 28 17.23 25.50 -8.20
CA THR A 28 17.19 24.28 -7.39
C THR A 28 16.61 24.66 -6.04
N PRO A 29 15.55 23.96 -5.57
CA PRO A 29 14.98 24.27 -4.26
C PRO A 29 16.05 24.11 -3.19
N ASP A 30 16.06 25.00 -2.20
CA ASP A 30 16.94 24.88 -1.05
C ASP A 30 16.72 23.53 -0.34
N LEU A 31 17.81 22.94 0.18
CA LEU A 31 17.78 21.62 0.83
C LEU A 31 16.66 21.47 1.89
N PRO A 32 16.36 22.47 2.74
CA PRO A 32 15.24 22.42 3.67
C PRO A 32 13.88 22.28 2.98
N ASP A 33 13.67 22.98 1.87
CA ASP A 33 12.41 22.92 1.12
C ASP A 33 12.23 21.57 0.40
N ALA A 34 13.30 21.00 -0.13
CA ALA A 34 13.28 19.69 -0.75
C ALA A 34 12.99 18.58 0.27
N ILE A 35 13.55 18.67 1.49
CA ILE A 35 13.28 17.73 2.58
C ILE A 35 11.81 17.84 3.03
N SER A 36 11.30 19.06 3.18
CA SER A 36 9.91 19.30 3.57
C SER A 36 8.93 18.78 2.51
N ALA A 37 9.19 19.01 1.23
CA ALA A 37 8.38 18.51 0.13
C ALA A 37 8.39 16.98 0.05
N LYS A 38 9.54 16.34 0.26
CA LYS A 38 9.65 14.86 0.33
C LYS A 38 8.86 14.28 1.50
N ALA A 39 8.94 14.91 2.67
CA ALA A 39 8.19 14.49 3.85
C ALA A 39 6.68 14.62 3.63
N ALA A 40 6.20 15.74 3.08
CA ALA A 40 4.80 15.94 2.74
C ALA A 40 4.30 14.92 1.71
N GLY A 41 5.11 14.60 0.70
CA GLY A 41 4.80 13.55 -0.28
C GLY A 41 4.68 12.16 0.38
N LYS A 42 5.56 11.84 1.33
CA LYS A 42 5.51 10.57 2.08
C LYS A 42 4.23 10.46 2.92
N GLU A 43 3.84 11.52 3.62
CA GLU A 43 2.60 11.52 4.41
C GLU A 43 1.35 11.37 3.53
N ALA A 44 1.32 11.98 2.34
CA ALA A 44 0.23 11.79 1.39
C ALA A 44 0.13 10.32 0.94
N LEU A 45 1.23 9.66 0.63
CA LEU A 45 1.26 8.24 0.26
C LEU A 45 0.85 7.32 1.41
N LYS A 46 1.23 7.63 2.64
CA LYS A 46 0.75 6.91 3.84
C LYS A 46 -0.76 7.01 3.97
N ALA A 47 -1.33 8.19 3.74
CA ALA A 47 -2.78 8.39 3.77
C ALA A 47 -3.48 7.60 2.64
N GLU A 48 -2.88 7.50 1.44
CA GLU A 48 -3.41 6.66 0.36
C GLU A 48 -3.45 5.18 0.77
N VAL A 49 -2.35 4.64 1.32
CA VAL A 49 -2.27 3.23 1.76
C VAL A 49 -3.25 2.94 2.89
N ALA A 50 -3.37 3.84 3.88
CA ALA A 50 -4.36 3.70 4.96
C ALA A 50 -5.79 3.66 4.40
N LYS A 51 -6.11 4.53 3.45
CA LYS A 51 -7.41 4.54 2.77
C LYS A 51 -7.69 3.26 1.97
N MET A 52 -6.65 2.65 1.37
CA MET A 52 -6.81 1.36 0.69
C MET A 52 -7.16 0.25 1.68
N GLU A 53 -6.53 0.23 2.87
CA GLU A 53 -6.84 -0.73 3.91
C GLU A 53 -8.27 -0.59 4.43
N ASP A 54 -8.72 0.65 4.66
CA ASP A 54 -10.10 0.93 5.07
C ASP A 54 -11.11 0.48 4.00
N ALA A 55 -10.83 0.76 2.72
CA ALA A 55 -11.67 0.33 1.60
C ALA A 55 -11.70 -1.19 1.45
N PHE A 56 -10.59 -1.87 1.71
CA PHE A 56 -10.49 -3.32 1.72
C PHE A 56 -11.37 -3.93 2.81
N CYS A 57 -11.28 -3.44 4.04
CA CYS A 57 -12.14 -3.86 5.14
C CYS A 57 -13.63 -3.59 4.86
N ALA A 58 -13.96 -2.42 4.33
CA ALA A 58 -15.33 -2.06 3.97
C ALA A 58 -15.89 -3.01 2.90
N MET A 59 -15.12 -3.32 1.86
CA MET A 59 -15.54 -4.24 0.81
C MET A 59 -15.74 -5.67 1.33
N ALA A 60 -14.88 -6.14 2.24
CA ALA A 60 -15.06 -7.45 2.86
C ALA A 60 -16.38 -7.55 3.63
N LYS A 61 -16.78 -6.47 4.28
CA LYS A 61 -18.07 -6.38 4.98
C LYS A 61 -19.25 -6.31 4.03
N GLU A 62 -19.14 -5.61 2.91
CA GLU A 62 -20.25 -5.34 1.98
C GLU A 62 -20.45 -6.46 0.95
N ARG A 63 -19.37 -7.03 0.44
CA ARG A 63 -19.38 -7.95 -0.71
C ARG A 63 -18.85 -9.34 -0.40
N GLY A 64 -18.39 -9.57 0.83
CA GLY A 64 -17.81 -10.83 1.26
C GLY A 64 -16.27 -10.79 1.27
N ILE A 65 -15.73 -11.70 2.07
CA ILE A 65 -14.29 -11.78 2.35
C ILE A 65 -13.52 -12.13 1.07
N LEU A 66 -13.95 -13.19 0.37
CA LEU A 66 -13.27 -13.64 -0.83
C LEU A 66 -13.25 -12.57 -1.92
N ALA A 67 -14.39 -11.92 -2.17
CA ALA A 67 -14.50 -10.87 -3.19
C ALA A 67 -13.56 -9.69 -2.91
N ALA A 68 -13.45 -9.26 -1.66
CA ALA A 68 -12.56 -8.18 -1.27
C ALA A 68 -11.08 -8.58 -1.44
N PHE A 69 -10.71 -9.75 -0.95
CA PHE A 69 -9.35 -10.26 -1.07
C PHE A 69 -8.91 -10.42 -2.52
N GLU A 70 -9.76 -10.91 -3.40
CA GLU A 70 -9.47 -10.99 -4.84
C GLU A 70 -9.33 -9.62 -5.49
N TYR A 71 -10.21 -8.68 -5.13
CA TYR A 71 -10.23 -7.35 -5.73
C TYR A 71 -8.95 -6.55 -5.42
N PHE A 72 -8.50 -6.58 -4.18
CA PHE A 72 -7.33 -5.80 -3.74
C PHE A 72 -5.99 -6.51 -3.96
N ALA A 73 -5.98 -7.82 -4.26
CA ALA A 73 -4.76 -8.57 -4.49
C ALA A 73 -4.03 -8.13 -5.77
N ALA A 74 -2.70 -8.12 -5.71
CA ALA A 74 -1.87 -8.12 -6.90
C ALA A 74 -1.93 -9.49 -7.59
N PRO A 75 -1.68 -9.57 -8.92
CA PRO A 75 -1.65 -10.86 -9.62
C PRO A 75 -0.63 -11.85 -9.06
N ASP A 76 0.46 -11.35 -8.47
CA ASP A 76 1.57 -12.10 -7.89
C ASP A 76 1.53 -12.14 -6.36
N VAL A 77 0.38 -11.87 -5.75
CA VAL A 77 0.19 -11.91 -4.30
C VAL A 77 0.73 -13.19 -3.68
N ALA A 78 1.29 -13.08 -2.48
CA ALA A 78 1.81 -14.22 -1.73
C ALA A 78 1.27 -14.22 -0.30
N PHE A 79 1.22 -15.41 0.28
CA PHE A 79 0.91 -15.60 1.70
C PHE A 79 2.06 -16.35 2.37
N VAL A 80 2.22 -16.16 3.67
CA VAL A 80 3.15 -16.96 4.46
C VAL A 80 2.44 -18.24 4.89
N ASP A 81 2.93 -19.38 4.40
CA ASP A 81 2.45 -20.69 4.83
C ASP A 81 3.58 -21.74 4.76
N THR A 82 3.28 -22.96 5.23
CA THR A 82 4.21 -24.08 5.28
C THR A 82 4.58 -24.66 3.90
N ASP A 83 3.72 -24.48 2.88
CA ASP A 83 4.04 -24.86 1.49
C ASP A 83 4.11 -23.63 0.58
N PRO A 84 5.32 -23.10 0.30
CA PRO A 84 5.49 -21.88 -0.49
C PRO A 84 5.02 -22.00 -1.95
N ARG A 85 4.72 -23.21 -2.45
CA ARG A 85 4.22 -23.43 -3.81
C ARG A 85 2.73 -23.15 -3.94
N LYS A 86 1.99 -23.23 -2.82
CA LYS A 86 0.53 -23.09 -2.79
C LYS A 86 0.04 -21.65 -2.58
N PHE A 87 0.92 -20.69 -2.40
CA PHE A 87 0.59 -19.38 -1.85
C PHE A 87 0.98 -18.21 -2.72
N ARG A 88 0.86 -18.37 -4.04
CA ARG A 88 1.07 -17.27 -5.00
C ARG A 88 -0.10 -17.14 -5.97
N GLY A 89 -0.45 -15.86 -6.22
CA GLY A 89 -1.46 -15.47 -7.18
C GLY A 89 -2.90 -15.63 -6.69
N LEU A 90 -3.86 -15.21 -7.51
CA LEU A 90 -5.28 -15.19 -7.16
C LEU A 90 -5.86 -16.59 -6.88
N ALA A 91 -5.30 -17.64 -7.47
CA ALA A 91 -5.72 -19.00 -7.18
C ALA A 91 -5.45 -19.37 -5.71
N ALA A 92 -4.31 -18.92 -5.17
CA ALA A 92 -3.97 -19.12 -3.75
C ALA A 92 -4.92 -18.35 -2.81
N VAL A 93 -5.40 -17.17 -3.21
CA VAL A 93 -6.43 -16.43 -2.45
C VAL A 93 -7.67 -17.29 -2.29
N ARG A 94 -8.16 -17.87 -3.41
CA ARG A 94 -9.36 -18.73 -3.43
C ARG A 94 -9.18 -19.98 -2.61
N GLU A 95 -8.04 -20.65 -2.75
CA GLU A 95 -7.73 -21.88 -2.02
C GLU A 95 -7.66 -21.63 -0.51
N ARG A 96 -7.03 -20.52 -0.10
CA ARG A 96 -6.84 -20.16 1.33
C ARG A 96 -8.15 -19.79 2.02
N LEU A 97 -8.96 -18.97 1.38
CA LEU A 97 -10.18 -18.44 1.99
C LEU A 97 -11.38 -19.36 1.78
N GLY A 98 -11.42 -20.06 0.66
CA GLY A 98 -12.61 -20.78 0.23
C GLY A 98 -13.80 -19.84 -0.08
N PRO A 99 -14.96 -20.37 -0.36
CA PRO A 99 -16.18 -19.56 -0.52
C PRO A 99 -16.62 -18.98 0.81
N ASP A 100 -17.23 -17.79 0.77
CA ASP A 100 -17.78 -17.16 1.97
C ASP A 100 -18.83 -18.07 2.62
N GLN A 101 -18.77 -18.17 3.94
CA GLN A 101 -19.65 -19.03 4.72
C GLN A 101 -20.68 -18.20 5.48
N PRO A 102 -21.95 -18.64 5.58
CA PRO A 102 -22.96 -17.95 6.40
C PRO A 102 -22.50 -17.78 7.85
N GLY A 103 -22.67 -16.58 8.39
CA GLY A 103 -22.29 -16.25 9.76
C GLY A 103 -20.78 -16.07 9.99
N VAL A 104 -19.96 -16.11 8.93
CA VAL A 104 -18.55 -15.77 8.99
C VAL A 104 -18.36 -14.33 8.57
N SER A 105 -17.60 -13.57 9.38
CA SER A 105 -17.22 -12.19 9.06
C SER A 105 -15.84 -11.88 9.63
N VAL A 106 -15.19 -10.91 9.01
CA VAL A 106 -13.93 -10.34 9.52
C VAL A 106 -14.01 -8.83 9.44
N THR A 107 -13.51 -8.18 10.46
CA THR A 107 -13.28 -6.73 10.50
C THR A 107 -11.87 -6.46 10.99
N TRP A 108 -11.28 -5.39 10.50
CA TRP A 108 -9.95 -4.98 10.95
C TRP A 108 -9.77 -3.48 10.83
N SER A 109 -8.75 -2.97 11.53
CA SER A 109 -8.35 -1.57 11.43
C SER A 109 -6.83 -1.45 11.56
N ALA A 110 -6.24 -0.63 10.73
CA ALA A 110 -4.82 -0.32 10.80
C ALA A 110 -4.54 0.53 12.05
N MET A 111 -3.48 0.17 12.77
CA MET A 111 -2.92 0.94 13.88
C MET A 111 -1.68 1.72 13.46
N PHE A 112 -1.06 1.29 12.38
CA PHE A 112 0.15 1.88 11.85
C PHE A 112 0.22 1.70 10.34
N THR A 113 0.69 2.75 9.64
CA THR A 113 0.94 2.74 8.19
C THR A 113 2.24 3.47 7.91
N ASP A 114 3.07 2.90 7.04
CA ASP A 114 4.24 3.58 6.50
C ASP A 114 4.47 3.19 5.04
N VAL A 115 5.31 3.96 4.35
CA VAL A 115 5.68 3.72 2.95
C VAL A 115 7.19 3.85 2.77
N SER A 116 7.72 3.14 1.77
CA SER A 116 9.11 3.25 1.36
C SER A 116 9.42 4.67 0.85
N ASP A 117 10.69 5.06 0.93
CA ASP A 117 11.14 6.41 0.55
C ASP A 117 10.96 6.72 -0.94
N ASP A 118 10.87 5.69 -1.78
CA ASP A 118 10.59 5.80 -3.21
C ASP A 118 9.08 5.76 -3.54
N GLY A 119 8.23 5.55 -2.53
CA GLY A 119 6.79 5.51 -2.68
C GLY A 119 6.25 4.30 -3.45
N THR A 120 7.03 3.23 -3.61
CA THR A 120 6.63 2.03 -4.37
C THR A 120 6.04 0.93 -3.51
N LEU A 121 6.39 0.88 -2.22
CA LEU A 121 5.88 -0.05 -1.23
C LEU A 121 5.26 0.70 -0.06
N GLY A 122 4.15 0.16 0.43
CA GLY A 122 3.54 0.56 1.69
C GLY A 122 3.23 -0.67 2.53
N TYR A 123 3.10 -0.48 3.82
CA TYR A 123 2.62 -1.53 4.70
C TYR A 123 1.81 -0.93 5.84
N ASN A 124 0.88 -1.71 6.33
CA ASN A 124 0.17 -1.41 7.55
C ASN A 124 -0.03 -2.67 8.38
N TRP A 125 -0.17 -2.47 9.66
CA TRP A 125 -0.51 -3.52 10.58
C TRP A 125 -1.52 -2.99 11.60
N GLY A 126 -2.31 -3.90 12.15
CA GLY A 126 -3.33 -3.55 13.11
C GLY A 126 -4.02 -4.75 13.70
N ARG A 127 -5.23 -4.54 14.21
CA ARG A 127 -6.03 -5.58 14.85
C ARG A 127 -7.10 -6.07 13.91
N TYR A 128 -7.37 -7.37 13.95
CA TYR A 128 -8.54 -7.98 13.33
C TYR A 128 -9.41 -8.70 14.36
N GLU A 129 -10.68 -8.82 14.02
CA GLU A 129 -11.65 -9.64 14.69
C GLU A 129 -12.34 -10.53 13.65
N TRP A 130 -12.26 -11.84 13.86
CA TRP A 130 -12.89 -12.86 13.04
C TRP A 130 -14.02 -13.51 13.80
N ARG A 131 -15.24 -13.48 13.26
CA ARG A 131 -16.44 -14.11 13.81
C ARG A 131 -16.84 -15.30 12.98
N SER A 132 -17.26 -16.38 13.62
CA SER A 132 -17.73 -17.59 12.94
C SER A 132 -18.66 -18.39 13.83
N PRO A 133 -19.58 -19.19 13.27
CA PRO A 133 -20.34 -20.16 14.05
C PRO A 133 -19.42 -21.21 14.71
N GLY A 134 -19.68 -21.50 15.97
CA GLY A 134 -19.06 -22.63 16.65
C GLY A 134 -19.84 -23.93 16.45
N PRO A 135 -19.26 -25.09 16.79
CA PRO A 135 -19.91 -26.39 16.68
C PRO A 135 -21.12 -26.55 17.62
N ASP A 136 -21.19 -25.72 18.65
CA ASP A 136 -22.31 -25.63 19.59
C ASP A 136 -23.39 -24.61 19.20
N GLY A 137 -23.29 -24.04 17.97
CA GLY A 137 -24.18 -23.02 17.45
C GLY A 137 -23.93 -21.60 18.04
N LYS A 138 -23.00 -21.45 18.97
CA LYS A 138 -22.63 -20.15 19.51
C LYS A 138 -21.61 -19.45 18.62
N GLU A 139 -21.65 -18.13 18.60
CA GLU A 139 -20.64 -17.36 17.90
C GLU A 139 -19.27 -17.53 18.57
N ARG A 140 -18.27 -17.74 17.74
CA ARG A 140 -16.84 -17.71 18.13
C ARG A 140 -16.18 -16.46 17.59
N VAL A 141 -15.50 -15.76 18.48
CA VAL A 141 -14.70 -14.59 18.15
C VAL A 141 -13.23 -14.92 18.31
N ARG A 142 -12.46 -14.67 17.28
CA ARG A 142 -10.99 -14.76 17.31
C ARG A 142 -10.43 -13.37 16.96
N THR A 143 -9.48 -12.93 17.75
CA THR A 143 -8.76 -11.67 17.52
C THR A 143 -7.29 -11.94 17.25
N GLY A 144 -6.62 -10.96 16.69
CA GLY A 144 -5.20 -11.05 16.41
C GLY A 144 -4.67 -9.79 15.76
N PHE A 145 -3.44 -9.89 15.30
CA PHE A 145 -2.80 -8.85 14.51
C PHE A 145 -2.73 -9.27 13.04
N PHE A 146 -2.86 -8.30 12.15
CA PHE A 146 -2.60 -8.49 10.73
C PHE A 146 -1.44 -7.61 10.26
N LEU A 147 -0.85 -7.98 9.15
CA LEU A 147 0.12 -7.20 8.38
C LEU A 147 -0.24 -7.33 6.91
N THR A 148 -0.45 -6.19 6.26
CA THR A 148 -0.63 -6.10 4.80
C THR A 148 0.51 -5.32 4.18
N ILE A 149 1.11 -5.85 3.11
CA ILE A 149 2.11 -5.16 2.30
C ILE A 149 1.47 -4.79 0.97
N TRP A 150 1.48 -3.50 0.68
CA TRP A 150 0.94 -2.89 -0.52
C TRP A 150 2.07 -2.53 -1.49
N LYS A 151 1.84 -2.75 -2.77
CA LYS A 151 2.76 -2.36 -3.84
C LYS A 151 2.03 -1.47 -4.83
N ARG A 152 2.64 -0.34 -5.16
CA ARG A 152 2.13 0.55 -6.18
C ARG A 152 2.37 -0.09 -7.55
N GLN A 153 1.31 -0.26 -8.31
CA GLN A 153 1.35 -0.85 -9.63
C GLN A 153 1.78 0.19 -10.68
N PRO A 154 2.20 -0.23 -11.89
CA PRO A 154 2.58 0.70 -12.95
C PRO A 154 1.49 1.70 -13.36
N ASP A 155 0.21 1.35 -13.16
CA ASP A 155 -0.95 2.22 -13.39
C ASP A 155 -1.23 3.20 -12.24
N GLY A 156 -0.38 3.18 -11.19
CA GLY A 156 -0.50 4.02 -10.00
C GLY A 156 -1.44 3.47 -8.92
N THR A 157 -2.16 2.38 -9.17
CA THR A 157 -3.04 1.76 -8.15
C THR A 157 -2.23 1.02 -7.09
N TRP A 158 -2.78 0.92 -5.88
CA TRP A 158 -2.22 0.09 -4.83
C TRP A 158 -2.90 -1.29 -4.82
N ARG A 159 -2.08 -2.35 -4.78
CA ARG A 159 -2.52 -3.74 -4.62
C ARG A 159 -1.71 -4.39 -3.51
N TYR A 160 -2.36 -5.20 -2.66
CA TYR A 160 -1.57 -5.93 -1.69
C TYR A 160 -0.84 -7.10 -2.36
N VAL A 161 0.42 -7.26 -1.97
CA VAL A 161 1.31 -8.32 -2.47
C VAL A 161 1.56 -9.38 -1.40
N MET A 162 1.25 -9.08 -0.16
CA MET A 162 1.29 -10.01 0.96
C MET A 162 0.26 -9.58 2.01
N ASP A 163 -0.48 -10.54 2.52
CA ASP A 163 -1.36 -10.38 3.67
C ASP A 163 -1.20 -11.58 4.60
N ASN A 164 -1.06 -11.32 5.87
CA ASN A 164 -0.94 -12.36 6.87
C ASN A 164 -1.46 -11.91 8.23
N GLY A 165 -1.91 -12.86 9.03
CA GLY A 165 -2.40 -12.60 10.38
C GLY A 165 -1.87 -13.60 11.38
N ALA A 166 -1.72 -13.15 12.62
CA ALA A 166 -1.39 -13.99 13.76
C ALA A 166 -2.48 -13.86 14.84
N ALA A 167 -3.12 -14.94 15.18
CA ALA A 167 -4.13 -14.95 16.23
C ALA A 167 -3.50 -14.69 17.61
N ASP A 168 -4.26 -14.04 18.47
CA ASP A 168 -3.88 -13.91 19.87
C ASP A 168 -3.73 -15.28 20.51
N LYS A 169 -2.73 -15.41 21.37
CA LYS A 169 -2.58 -16.61 22.17
C LYS A 169 -3.72 -16.69 23.18
N PRO A 170 -4.28 -17.88 23.46
CA PRO A 170 -5.21 -18.04 24.58
C PRO A 170 -4.58 -17.49 25.86
N ALA A 171 -5.40 -16.82 26.68
CA ALA A 171 -4.94 -16.38 28.00
C ALA A 171 -4.39 -17.62 28.77
N PRO A 172 -3.24 -17.48 29.45
CA PRO A 172 -2.76 -18.57 30.31
C PRO A 172 -3.83 -18.90 31.34
N PRO A 173 -3.99 -20.17 31.72
CA PRO A 173 -4.93 -20.53 32.76
C PRO A 173 -4.63 -19.73 34.03
N PRO A 174 -5.67 -19.35 34.81
CA PRO A 174 -5.46 -18.65 36.06
C PRO A 174 -4.51 -19.47 36.92
N LYS A 175 -3.51 -18.81 37.49
CA LYS A 175 -2.64 -19.47 38.48
C LYS A 175 -3.51 -20.06 39.60
N PRO A 176 -3.26 -21.30 40.05
CA PRO A 176 -3.96 -21.84 41.22
C PRO A 176 -3.84 -20.84 42.36
N THR A 177 -4.95 -20.43 42.89
CA THR A 177 -4.99 -19.59 44.10
C THR A 177 -4.28 -20.43 45.17
N ALA A 178 -3.22 -19.89 45.74
CA ALA A 178 -2.56 -20.56 46.89
C ALA A 178 -3.63 -20.79 47.96
N GLU A 179 -3.91 -22.06 48.25
CA GLU A 179 -4.78 -22.39 49.37
C GLU A 179 -4.19 -21.75 50.62
N THR A 180 -4.98 -20.89 51.25
CA THR A 180 -4.63 -20.33 52.52
C THR A 180 -4.46 -21.48 53.51
N PRO A 181 -3.29 -21.64 54.16
CA PRO A 181 -3.11 -22.73 55.14
C PRO A 181 -4.21 -22.63 56.17
N LYS A 182 -4.98 -23.73 56.33
CA LYS A 182 -5.91 -23.85 57.47
C LYS A 182 -5.07 -23.84 58.75
N VAL A 183 -5.12 -22.78 59.49
CA VAL A 183 -4.56 -22.75 60.87
C VAL A 183 -5.47 -23.60 61.72
N ASN A 184 -4.93 -24.72 62.23
CA ASN A 184 -5.56 -25.53 63.29
C ASN A 184 -5.38 -24.88 64.63
#